data_d0e784b4d59151e8a4ba693388c6d90e
#
_entry.id   d0e784b4d59151e8a4ba693388c6d90e
#
_cell.length_a   1.000
_cell.length_b   1.000
_cell.length_c   1.000
_cell.angle_alpha   90.00
_cell.angle_beta   90.00
_cell.angle_gamma   90.00
#
_symmetry.space_group_name_H-M   'P 1'
#
loop_
_entity.id
_entity.type
_entity.pdbx_description
1 polymer ?
#
loop_
_entity_poly.entity_id
_entity_poly.type
_entity_poly.pdbx_seq_one_letter_code
_entity_poly.pdbx_strand_id
1 'polypeptide(L)'
;MRLEPFSRAHVPLLAALLGDPDTLRWTRIPEPPPPGFGEDWAGRYEAGRSEGTKEGFAVLDASGEFLGLALVPSIDRESREAELGYMVVPAARGRGVATAILRELTAWALREGVQRCELIISAGNTASERVAERAGYVREGYLRSVYLKQGKRDDVTVWSRLPSDPDP
;
A
#
# COMPACT_ATOMS: atom_id res chain seq x y z
N MET A 1 10.54 11.73 6.99
CA MET A 1 9.33 11.33 6.26
C MET A 1 8.13 11.68 7.14
N ARG A 2 7.05 12.20 6.57
CA ARG A 2 5.82 12.57 7.28
C ARG A 2 4.65 11.87 6.60
N LEU A 3 3.75 11.30 7.39
CA LEU A 3 2.51 10.67 6.95
C LEU A 3 1.36 11.66 7.20
N GLU A 4 0.65 12.06 6.15
CA GLU A 4 -0.57 12.87 6.24
C GLU A 4 -1.78 12.04 5.83
N PRO A 5 -2.90 12.07 6.57
CA PRO A 5 -4.10 11.32 6.21
C PRO A 5 -4.50 11.60 4.75
N PHE A 6 -4.56 10.54 3.94
CA PHE A 6 -4.89 10.65 2.52
C PHE A 6 -6.32 11.15 2.34
N SER A 7 -6.47 12.19 1.54
CA SER A 7 -7.73 12.88 1.28
C SER A 7 -7.78 13.45 -0.13
N ARG A 8 -8.91 14.03 -0.50
CA ARG A 8 -9.08 14.72 -1.78
C ARG A 8 -8.07 15.86 -2.02
N ALA A 9 -7.55 16.48 -0.97
CA ALA A 9 -6.49 17.49 -1.10
C ALA A 9 -5.22 16.96 -1.76
N HIS A 10 -4.97 15.65 -1.69
CA HIS A 10 -3.78 15.01 -2.26
C HIS A 10 -3.98 14.52 -3.70
N VAL A 11 -5.20 14.63 -4.27
CA VAL A 11 -5.50 14.13 -5.63
C VAL A 11 -4.58 14.72 -6.71
N PRO A 12 -4.24 16.04 -6.70
CA PRO A 12 -3.31 16.59 -7.69
C PRO A 12 -1.92 15.92 -7.68
N LEU A 13 -1.49 15.36 -6.55
CA LEU A 13 -0.20 14.68 -6.40
C LEU A 13 -0.19 13.27 -7.02
N LEU A 14 -1.37 12.69 -7.25
CA LEU A 14 -1.49 11.32 -7.77
C LEU A 14 -1.08 11.18 -9.23
N ALA A 15 -0.97 12.29 -9.98
CA ALA A 15 -0.62 12.25 -11.41
C ALA A 15 0.66 11.45 -11.68
N ALA A 16 1.68 11.58 -10.80
CA ALA A 16 2.95 10.87 -10.92
C ALA A 16 2.81 9.34 -10.73
N LEU A 17 1.79 8.88 -9.99
CA LEU A 17 1.51 7.46 -9.79
C LEU A 17 0.56 6.93 -10.88
N LEU A 18 -0.51 7.67 -11.19
CA LEU A 18 -1.54 7.25 -12.13
C LEU A 18 -1.07 7.29 -13.60
N GLY A 19 -0.03 8.05 -13.91
CA GLY A 19 0.63 8.09 -15.21
C GLY A 19 1.83 7.13 -15.35
N ASP A 20 2.20 6.42 -14.29
CA ASP A 20 3.39 5.54 -14.30
C ASP A 20 3.02 4.10 -14.68
N PRO A 21 3.55 3.57 -15.80
CA PRO A 21 3.23 2.22 -16.27
C PRO A 21 3.54 1.12 -15.26
N ASP A 22 4.64 1.26 -14.48
CA ASP A 22 4.99 0.26 -13.47
C ASP A 22 3.99 0.27 -12.30
N THR A 23 3.55 1.45 -11.85
CA THR A 23 2.48 1.55 -10.84
C THR A 23 1.21 0.88 -11.36
N LEU A 24 0.80 1.19 -12.58
CA LEU A 24 -0.39 0.58 -13.18
C LEU A 24 -0.22 -0.93 -13.29
N ARG A 25 0.92 -1.41 -13.79
CA ARG A 25 1.20 -2.84 -13.96
C ARG A 25 1.02 -3.65 -12.67
N TRP A 26 1.54 -3.15 -11.54
CA TRP A 26 1.65 -3.91 -10.30
C TRP A 26 0.55 -3.63 -9.28
N THR A 27 -0.45 -2.82 -9.65
CA THR A 27 -1.57 -2.46 -8.77
C THR A 27 -2.92 -2.82 -9.39
N ARG A 28 -3.98 -2.76 -8.59
CA ARG A 28 -5.37 -2.93 -9.05
C ARG A 28 -5.95 -1.65 -9.70
N ILE A 29 -5.15 -0.61 -9.87
CA ILE A 29 -5.60 0.61 -10.55
C ILE A 29 -5.97 0.26 -11.99
N PRO A 30 -7.15 0.65 -12.48
CA PRO A 30 -7.53 0.46 -13.88
C PRO A 30 -6.53 1.11 -14.84
N GLU A 31 -6.37 0.54 -16.03
CA GLU A 31 -5.47 1.08 -17.05
C GLU A 31 -6.21 1.26 -18.38
N PRO A 32 -6.44 2.50 -18.85
CA PRO A 32 -6.14 3.75 -18.14
C PRO A 32 -7.05 3.97 -16.93
N PRO A 33 -6.63 4.77 -15.92
CA PRO A 33 -7.52 5.19 -14.84
C PRO A 33 -8.68 6.00 -15.41
N PRO A 34 -9.94 5.72 -15.04
CA PRO A 34 -11.07 6.48 -15.54
C PRO A 34 -11.07 7.94 -15.01
N PRO A 35 -11.74 8.87 -15.72
CA PRO A 35 -11.91 10.22 -15.22
C PRO A 35 -12.49 10.22 -13.80
N GLY A 36 -11.98 11.06 -12.91
CA GLY A 36 -12.43 11.15 -11.51
C GLY A 36 -11.92 10.04 -10.59
N PHE A 37 -11.08 9.11 -11.10
CA PHE A 37 -10.56 7.99 -10.29
C PHE A 37 -9.87 8.45 -9.00
N GLY A 38 -9.07 9.51 -9.06
CA GLY A 38 -8.33 10.02 -7.90
C GLY A 38 -9.26 10.52 -6.79
N GLU A 39 -10.29 11.28 -7.17
CA GLU A 39 -11.32 11.82 -6.27
C GLU A 39 -12.13 10.68 -5.61
N ASP A 40 -12.58 9.72 -6.41
CA ASP A 40 -13.31 8.56 -5.92
C ASP A 40 -12.45 7.70 -5.00
N TRP A 41 -11.17 7.54 -5.35
CA TRP A 41 -10.23 6.77 -4.56
C TRP A 41 -9.97 7.44 -3.20
N ALA A 42 -9.68 8.73 -3.18
CA ALA A 42 -9.53 9.49 -1.94
C ALA A 42 -10.80 9.45 -1.09
N GLY A 43 -11.97 9.63 -1.71
CA GLY A 43 -13.27 9.55 -1.03
C GLY A 43 -13.51 8.19 -0.35
N ARG A 44 -13.11 7.09 -0.99
CA ARG A 44 -13.21 5.74 -0.36
C ARG A 44 -12.33 5.60 0.88
N TYR A 45 -11.14 6.23 0.90
CA TYR A 45 -10.26 6.22 2.07
C TYR A 45 -10.77 7.15 3.17
N GLU A 46 -11.33 8.32 2.83
CA GLU A 46 -11.98 9.21 3.79
C GLU A 46 -13.18 8.53 4.48
N ALA A 47 -14.05 7.89 3.71
CA ALA A 47 -15.19 7.14 4.24
C ALA A 47 -14.74 5.95 5.11
N GLY A 48 -13.84 5.12 4.59
CA GLY A 48 -13.34 3.94 5.30
C GLY A 48 -12.61 4.30 6.60
N ARG A 49 -11.92 5.45 6.65
CA ARG A 49 -11.33 5.98 7.90
C ARG A 49 -12.41 6.29 8.93
N SER A 50 -13.49 6.95 8.52
CA SER A 50 -14.61 7.26 9.41
C SER A 50 -15.32 6.01 9.94
N GLU A 51 -15.32 4.94 9.16
CA GLU A 51 -15.89 3.62 9.49
C GLU A 51 -14.90 2.71 10.24
N GLY A 52 -13.61 3.07 10.28
CA GLY A 52 -12.55 2.23 10.84
C GLY A 52 -12.20 0.99 10.02
N THR A 53 -12.56 0.98 8.73
CA THR A 53 -12.36 -0.16 7.80
C THR A 53 -11.19 0.01 6.85
N LYS A 54 -10.70 1.25 6.70
CA LYS A 54 -9.55 1.60 5.84
C LYS A 54 -8.75 2.74 6.44
N GLU A 55 -7.49 2.84 6.06
CA GLU A 55 -6.67 4.01 6.32
C GLU A 55 -5.70 4.23 5.15
N GLY A 56 -5.30 5.47 4.96
CA GLY A 56 -4.31 5.82 3.95
C GLY A 56 -3.61 7.13 4.28
N PHE A 57 -2.36 7.22 3.86
CA PHE A 57 -1.53 8.40 4.10
C PHE A 57 -0.82 8.81 2.81
N ALA A 58 -0.83 10.11 2.53
CA ALA A 58 0.14 10.72 1.64
C ALA A 58 1.49 10.79 2.36
N VAL A 59 2.54 10.35 1.69
CA VAL A 59 3.88 10.31 2.25
C VAL A 59 4.69 11.46 1.67
N LEU A 60 5.16 12.34 2.55
CA LEU A 60 5.94 13.51 2.20
C LEU A 60 7.34 13.44 2.82
N ASP A 61 8.32 14.00 2.15
CA ASP A 61 9.66 14.18 2.74
C ASP A 61 9.72 15.41 3.68
N ALA A 62 10.91 15.75 4.15
CA ALA A 62 11.11 16.89 5.05
C ALA A 62 10.86 18.25 4.37
N SER A 63 10.96 18.33 3.05
CA SER A 63 10.70 19.55 2.26
C SER A 63 9.22 19.69 1.86
N GLY A 64 8.41 18.62 2.08
CA GLY A 64 7.02 18.54 1.67
C GLY A 64 6.84 17.94 0.28
N GLU A 65 7.88 17.38 -0.34
CA GLU A 65 7.78 16.68 -1.61
C GLU A 65 7.04 15.36 -1.44
N PHE A 66 6.12 15.07 -2.37
CA PHE A 66 5.33 13.84 -2.36
C PHE A 66 6.17 12.65 -2.81
N LEU A 67 6.31 11.67 -1.93
CA LEU A 67 7.07 10.45 -2.16
C LEU A 67 6.19 9.27 -2.58
N GLY A 68 4.90 9.30 -2.24
CA GLY A 68 3.99 8.21 -2.55
C GLY A 68 2.83 8.08 -1.57
N LEU A 69 2.23 6.89 -1.53
CA LEU A 69 1.12 6.55 -0.64
C LEU A 69 1.50 5.36 0.25
N ALA A 70 1.04 5.42 1.50
CA ALA A 70 0.95 4.29 2.43
C ALA A 70 -0.54 3.98 2.63
N LEU A 71 -0.96 2.74 2.37
CA LEU A 71 -2.37 2.38 2.27
C LEU A 71 -2.69 1.17 3.15
N VAL A 72 -3.84 1.21 3.79
CA VAL A 72 -4.46 0.09 4.50
C VAL A 72 -5.84 -0.16 3.85
N PRO A 73 -5.87 -0.95 2.75
CA PRO A 73 -7.09 -1.19 1.97
C PRO A 73 -8.19 -1.91 2.74
N SER A 74 -7.81 -2.67 3.78
CA SER A 74 -8.76 -3.41 4.61
C SER A 74 -8.26 -3.46 6.06
N ILE A 75 -9.15 -3.19 6.99
CA ILE A 75 -8.96 -3.38 8.44
C ILE A 75 -10.13 -4.22 8.93
N ASP A 76 -9.84 -5.43 9.42
CA ASP A 76 -10.79 -6.26 10.15
C ASP A 76 -10.53 -6.07 11.65
N ARG A 77 -11.49 -5.44 12.33
CA ARG A 77 -11.40 -5.13 13.76
C ARG A 77 -11.66 -6.36 14.64
N GLU A 78 -12.43 -7.32 14.14
CA GLU A 78 -12.77 -8.54 14.89
C GLU A 78 -11.57 -9.50 14.93
N SER A 79 -10.99 -9.80 13.78
CA SER A 79 -9.79 -10.64 13.67
C SER A 79 -8.50 -9.89 14.02
N ARG A 80 -8.55 -8.55 14.09
CA ARG A 80 -7.38 -7.65 14.25
C ARG A 80 -6.34 -7.82 13.15
N GLU A 81 -6.81 -7.94 11.92
CA GLU A 81 -5.98 -8.07 10.73
C GLU A 81 -6.07 -6.82 9.86
N ALA A 82 -5.01 -6.50 9.16
CA ALA A 82 -5.00 -5.42 8.19
C ALA A 82 -4.15 -5.76 6.96
N GLU A 83 -4.71 -5.54 5.77
CA GLU A 83 -3.93 -5.54 4.53
C GLU A 83 -3.20 -4.19 4.42
N LEU A 84 -1.88 -4.24 4.23
CA LEU A 84 -1.05 -3.06 4.01
C LEU A 84 -0.58 -3.00 2.57
N GLY A 85 -0.35 -1.78 2.08
CA GLY A 85 0.18 -1.54 0.74
C GLY A 85 0.88 -0.20 0.64
N TYR A 86 1.65 -0.03 -0.40
CA TYR A 86 2.36 1.24 -0.66
C TYR A 86 2.56 1.46 -2.16
N MET A 87 2.74 2.71 -2.52
CA MET A 87 3.18 3.13 -3.85
C MET A 87 4.21 4.23 -3.70
N VAL A 88 5.23 4.20 -4.54
CA VAL A 88 6.32 5.20 -4.52
C VAL A 88 6.41 5.83 -5.90
N VAL A 89 6.42 7.17 -5.94
CA VAL A 89 6.59 7.90 -7.21
C VAL A 89 7.91 7.52 -7.88
N PRO A 90 7.99 7.49 -9.22
CA PRO A 90 9.20 7.07 -9.94
C PRO A 90 10.48 7.76 -9.45
N ALA A 91 10.42 9.08 -9.23
CA ALA A 91 11.56 9.88 -8.79
C ALA A 91 12.11 9.51 -7.40
N ALA A 92 11.31 8.84 -6.55
CA ALA A 92 11.71 8.45 -5.20
C ALA A 92 12.11 6.96 -5.09
N ARG A 93 12.02 6.19 -6.17
CA ARG A 93 12.41 4.76 -6.19
C ARG A 93 13.91 4.55 -6.06
N GLY A 94 14.32 3.34 -5.68
CA GLY A 94 15.74 2.97 -5.53
C GLY A 94 16.45 3.56 -4.32
N ARG A 95 15.76 4.36 -3.49
CA ARG A 95 16.30 5.11 -2.35
C ARG A 95 15.88 4.56 -0.99
N GLY A 96 15.31 3.36 -0.94
CA GLY A 96 14.81 2.75 0.30
C GLY A 96 13.46 3.28 0.79
N VAL A 97 12.84 4.21 0.08
CA VAL A 97 11.57 4.87 0.46
C VAL A 97 10.45 3.86 0.69
N ALA A 98 10.28 2.88 -0.19
CA ALA A 98 9.24 1.85 -0.05
C ALA A 98 9.38 1.04 1.25
N THR A 99 10.61 0.64 1.61
CA THR A 99 10.87 -0.08 2.87
C THR A 99 10.59 0.80 4.09
N ALA A 100 10.97 2.08 4.02
CA ALA A 100 10.70 3.02 5.10
C ALA A 100 9.19 3.26 5.27
N ILE A 101 8.44 3.43 4.16
CA ILE A 101 6.97 3.56 4.18
C ILE A 101 6.34 2.32 4.84
N LEU A 102 6.74 1.14 4.40
CA LEU A 102 6.14 -0.10 4.91
C LEU A 102 6.42 -0.29 6.40
N ARG A 103 7.64 0.00 6.87
CA ARG A 103 7.97 -0.06 8.30
C ARG A 103 7.13 0.91 9.14
N GLU A 104 7.00 2.16 8.71
CA GLU A 104 6.19 3.16 9.40
C GLU A 104 4.70 2.77 9.42
N LEU A 105 4.18 2.27 8.30
CA LEU A 105 2.80 1.82 8.21
C LEU A 105 2.54 0.60 9.09
N THR A 106 3.47 -0.35 9.14
CA THR A 106 3.41 -1.51 10.03
C THR A 106 3.42 -1.07 11.49
N ALA A 107 4.35 -0.19 11.87
CA ALA A 107 4.41 0.35 13.22
C ALA A 107 3.12 1.09 13.62
N TRP A 108 2.53 1.84 12.69
CA TRP A 108 1.22 2.47 12.89
C TRP A 108 0.13 1.40 13.14
N ALA A 109 0.02 0.40 12.27
CA ALA A 109 -0.99 -0.65 12.38
C ALA A 109 -0.90 -1.42 13.71
N LEU A 110 0.31 -1.78 14.14
CA LEU A 110 0.54 -2.45 15.42
C LEU A 110 0.14 -1.55 16.62
N ARG A 111 0.41 -0.24 16.57
CA ARG A 111 -0.06 0.71 17.60
C ARG A 111 -1.58 0.84 17.64
N GLU A 112 -2.27 0.69 16.50
CA GLU A 112 -3.73 0.65 16.41
C GLU A 112 -4.34 -0.70 16.87
N GLY A 113 -3.51 -1.64 17.35
CA GLY A 113 -3.94 -2.92 17.90
C GLY A 113 -4.07 -4.06 16.89
N VAL A 114 -3.61 -3.86 15.64
CA VAL A 114 -3.53 -4.93 14.64
C VAL A 114 -2.57 -6.01 15.14
N GLN A 115 -2.97 -7.28 15.00
CA GLN A 115 -2.19 -8.45 15.42
C GLN A 115 -1.58 -9.19 14.23
N ARG A 116 -2.04 -8.89 13.02
CA ARG A 116 -1.52 -9.45 11.79
C ARG A 116 -1.57 -8.40 10.67
N CYS A 117 -0.40 -7.97 10.22
CA CYS A 117 -0.25 -7.16 9.02
C CYS A 117 0.00 -8.07 7.83
N GLU A 118 -0.78 -7.93 6.76
CA GLU A 118 -0.66 -8.73 5.54
C GLU A 118 -0.25 -7.87 4.35
N LEU A 119 0.57 -8.45 3.46
CA LEU A 119 0.83 -7.90 2.13
C LEU A 119 0.42 -8.94 1.09
N ILE A 120 -0.28 -8.48 0.06
CA ILE A 120 -0.62 -9.26 -1.12
C ILE A 120 0.12 -8.66 -2.32
N ILE A 121 1.11 -9.37 -2.82
CA ILE A 121 2.04 -8.89 -3.85
C ILE A 121 1.80 -9.67 -5.14
N SER A 122 1.58 -8.98 -6.28
CA SER A 122 1.49 -9.64 -7.58
C SER A 122 2.72 -10.48 -7.86
N ALA A 123 2.52 -11.72 -8.27
CA ALA A 123 3.61 -12.66 -8.55
C ALA A 123 4.55 -12.09 -9.62
N GLY A 124 5.85 -12.18 -9.36
CA GLY A 124 6.88 -11.60 -10.22
C GLY A 124 7.21 -10.13 -9.95
N ASN A 125 6.53 -9.46 -9.01
CA ASN A 125 6.95 -8.15 -8.50
C ASN A 125 8.09 -8.30 -7.49
N THR A 126 9.25 -8.71 -7.97
CA THR A 126 10.44 -8.99 -7.13
C THR A 126 10.91 -7.76 -6.36
N ALA A 127 10.64 -6.56 -6.86
CA ALA A 127 10.96 -5.32 -6.15
C ALA A 127 10.15 -5.20 -4.86
N SER A 128 8.83 -5.48 -4.93
CA SER A 128 7.94 -5.44 -3.76
C SER A 128 8.23 -6.59 -2.79
N GLU A 129 8.56 -7.79 -3.28
CA GLU A 129 8.97 -8.93 -2.44
C GLU A 129 10.23 -8.59 -1.62
N ARG A 130 11.25 -7.98 -2.23
CA ARG A 130 12.45 -7.51 -1.51
C ARG A 130 12.14 -6.43 -0.47
N VAL A 131 11.15 -5.58 -0.71
CA VAL A 131 10.70 -4.59 0.28
C VAL A 131 10.05 -5.29 1.47
N ALA A 132 9.19 -6.28 1.23
CA ALA A 132 8.56 -7.09 2.27
C ALA A 132 9.63 -7.78 3.15
N GLU A 133 10.59 -8.47 2.54
CA GLU A 133 11.71 -9.11 3.25
C GLU A 133 12.49 -8.13 4.13
N ARG A 134 12.89 -6.97 3.57
CA ARG A 134 13.63 -5.93 4.30
C ARG A 134 12.82 -5.27 5.41
N ALA A 135 11.50 -5.28 5.32
CA ALA A 135 10.61 -4.80 6.37
C ALA A 135 10.25 -5.88 7.40
N GLY A 136 10.86 -7.07 7.31
CA GLY A 136 10.70 -8.17 8.25
C GLY A 136 9.43 -8.99 8.07
N TYR A 137 8.80 -8.93 6.88
CA TYR A 137 7.67 -9.80 6.57
C TYR A 137 8.13 -11.20 6.20
N VAL A 138 7.34 -12.18 6.63
CA VAL A 138 7.54 -13.60 6.32
C VAL A 138 6.62 -13.98 5.16
N ARG A 139 7.19 -14.63 4.13
CA ARG A 139 6.40 -15.18 3.02
C ARG A 139 5.67 -16.42 3.47
N GLU A 140 4.34 -16.43 3.36
CA GLU A 140 3.50 -17.54 3.79
C GLU A 140 3.01 -18.41 2.65
N GLY A 141 2.86 -17.84 1.46
CA GLY A 141 2.29 -18.60 0.37
C GLY A 141 2.30 -17.96 -1.00
N TYR A 142 1.79 -18.74 -1.95
CA TYR A 142 1.53 -18.36 -3.32
C TYR A 142 0.10 -18.76 -3.67
N LEU A 143 -0.71 -17.80 -4.08
CA LEU A 143 -2.11 -18.01 -4.42
C LEU A 143 -2.31 -17.78 -5.91
N ARG A 144 -2.97 -18.72 -6.56
CA ARG A 144 -3.25 -18.63 -8.00
C ARG A 144 -4.53 -17.85 -8.27
N SER A 145 -4.51 -17.02 -9.31
CA SER A 145 -5.71 -16.42 -9.90
C SER A 145 -6.50 -15.53 -8.93
N VAL A 146 -5.80 -14.74 -8.10
CA VAL A 146 -6.40 -13.89 -7.06
C VAL A 146 -6.80 -12.53 -7.61
N TYR A 147 -5.87 -11.80 -8.23
CA TYR A 147 -6.17 -10.48 -8.76
C TYR A 147 -6.88 -10.55 -10.11
N LEU A 148 -8.01 -9.85 -10.21
CA LEU A 148 -8.70 -9.65 -11.48
C LEU A 148 -8.49 -8.19 -11.92
N LYS A 149 -7.80 -8.01 -13.05
CA LYS A 149 -7.61 -6.70 -13.68
C LYS A 149 -7.85 -6.84 -15.17
N GLN A 150 -8.76 -6.02 -15.72
CA GLN A 150 -9.07 -6.00 -17.15
C GLN A 150 -9.39 -7.40 -17.75
N GLY A 151 -10.12 -8.21 -17.00
CA GLY A 151 -10.47 -9.57 -17.43
C GLY A 151 -9.36 -10.61 -17.30
N LYS A 152 -8.13 -10.20 -16.98
CA LYS A 152 -7.00 -11.09 -16.71
C LYS A 152 -6.85 -11.34 -15.22
N ARG A 153 -6.56 -12.58 -14.85
CA ARG A 153 -6.26 -12.94 -13.47
C ARG A 153 -4.77 -13.14 -13.28
N ASP A 154 -4.25 -12.56 -12.21
CA ASP A 154 -2.86 -12.70 -11.81
C ASP A 154 -2.74 -13.46 -10.50
N ASP A 155 -1.64 -14.20 -10.37
CA ASP A 155 -1.24 -14.88 -9.15
C ASP A 155 -0.61 -13.88 -8.17
N VAL A 156 -0.57 -14.23 -6.88
CA VAL A 156 0.03 -13.38 -5.86
C VAL A 156 0.88 -14.18 -4.88
N THR A 157 1.80 -13.51 -4.21
CA THR A 157 2.44 -14.00 -3.00
C THR A 157 1.85 -13.30 -1.78
N VAL A 158 1.70 -14.06 -0.69
CA VAL A 158 1.15 -13.56 0.58
C VAL A 158 2.27 -13.51 1.60
N TRP A 159 2.36 -12.40 2.29
CA TRP A 159 3.37 -12.10 3.29
C TRP A 159 2.70 -11.55 4.55
N SER A 160 3.23 -11.87 5.71
CA SER A 160 2.70 -11.39 6.98
C SER A 160 3.78 -10.86 7.91
N ARG A 161 3.37 -10.01 8.84
CA ARG A 161 4.15 -9.56 9.97
C ARG A 161 3.29 -9.54 11.23
N LEU A 162 3.81 -10.15 12.29
CA LEU A 162 3.15 -10.27 13.58
C LEU A 162 3.88 -9.41 14.64
N PRO A 163 3.20 -9.01 15.74
CA PRO A 163 3.85 -8.29 16.84
C PRO A 163 4.98 -9.08 17.51
N SER A 164 4.95 -10.43 17.42
CA SER A 164 5.97 -11.32 17.97
C SER A 164 7.20 -11.50 17.09
N ASP A 165 7.17 -11.04 15.85
CA ASP A 165 8.31 -11.18 14.95
C ASP A 165 9.45 -10.25 15.37
N PRO A 166 10.72 -10.65 15.18
CA PRO A 166 11.87 -9.82 15.52
C PRO A 166 11.88 -8.52 14.70
N ASP A 167 12.42 -7.45 15.27
CA ASP A 167 12.60 -6.20 14.53
C ASP A 167 13.57 -6.39 13.35
N PRO A 168 13.25 -5.83 12.17
CA PRO A 168 14.01 -6.00 10.94
C PRO A 168 15.25 -5.11 10.87
#